data_f4bc6747b9404c52e402170839257a44
#
_entry.id   f4bc6747b9404c52e402170839257a44
#
_cell.length_a   1.000
_cell.length_b   1.000
_cell.length_c   1.000
_cell.angle_alpha   90.00
_cell.angle_beta   90.00
_cell.angle_gamma   90.00
#
_symmetry.space_group_name_H-M   'P 1'
#
loop_
_entity.id
_entity.type
_entity.pdbx_description
1 polymer ?
#
loop_
_entity_poly.entity_id
_entity_poly.type
_entity_poly.pdbx_seq_one_letter_code
_entity_poly.pdbx_strand_id
1 'polypeptide(L)'
;MNEPRKPWPLRSRQAKLAAVGAGALLIGGLAIGPAAIGAAAPPKYPAAEQHKPSPVPDRIILIPTATPATSQRVSWRAEATADTAQAEILIAPRALGQVQPAAGAVTNVKAIASTPVNTTLGYASTYHTVEFGGLRPDTRYTYRVGDGTNWSPWTDFTTAAAGFEPFSFIYYGDAQNYIDSAVPRVFRQAFGDRPQAKAIVNAGDLIDSANSEEQWGQWFQAGGFIDGQVNNISVPGNHEYSGGLSTFWRPQFPYPDNGPGNAELKQTAYTVDYQGVRFVGLDSNVQSNASLMAAQTAWLESVLKDNPNKWTVVTFHHPVYSTTGTRNNPNVRAQWAPLFEKYGVDLVLQGHDHSYGRGNQVAARKSTTVHNGVAYVVSVSGGKMYALNNGENWTGNGAEVRSTSQNTQLYQLIDVAEDTITFEARYANGEHHDGFLIRKNDKGERTVNEIRTAENTVGEQVTVDKTSVRRAEQVKISAYGYDPGEKVAVWWRERDDDAARHGGGNGNGGRNGTLIGYEKADELGRVEETVRVPSSAKRGDAYVVYLDSEHQKIASPAITVTR
;
A
#
# COMPACT_ATOMS: atom_id res chain seq x y z
N MET A 1 -37.58 38.79 -11.31
CA MET A 1 -38.18 38.15 -12.51
C MET A 1 -37.02 37.81 -13.42
N ASN A 2 -36.53 36.59 -13.35
CA ASN A 2 -35.46 36.02 -14.21
C ASN A 2 -36.04 34.78 -14.90
N GLU A 3 -36.14 34.85 -16.23
CA GLU A 3 -36.59 33.76 -17.06
C GLU A 3 -35.53 32.66 -17.16
N PRO A 4 -35.93 31.36 -17.28
CA PRO A 4 -34.98 30.26 -17.43
C PRO A 4 -34.55 30.08 -18.90
N ARG A 5 -33.23 29.91 -19.11
CA ARG A 5 -32.64 29.64 -20.43
C ARG A 5 -32.96 28.21 -20.91
N LYS A 6 -33.41 28.13 -22.13
CA LYS A 6 -33.71 26.86 -22.85
C LYS A 6 -32.42 26.13 -23.24
N PRO A 7 -32.38 24.79 -23.24
CA PRO A 7 -31.24 23.99 -23.72
C PRO A 7 -31.15 23.93 -25.25
N TRP A 8 -29.91 23.86 -25.75
CA TRP A 8 -29.61 23.74 -27.18
C TRP A 8 -29.86 22.30 -27.70
N PRO A 9 -30.28 22.13 -28.95
CA PRO A 9 -30.56 20.81 -29.52
C PRO A 9 -29.28 20.16 -30.07
N LEU A 10 -29.10 18.87 -29.74
CA LEU A 10 -28.09 17.98 -30.31
C LEU A 10 -28.49 17.64 -31.77
N ARG A 11 -27.68 18.03 -32.72
CA ARG A 11 -27.79 17.57 -34.13
C ARG A 11 -27.06 16.24 -34.31
N SER A 12 -27.82 15.16 -34.54
CA SER A 12 -27.35 13.88 -35.07
C SER A 12 -26.92 14.04 -36.53
N ARG A 13 -25.66 13.73 -36.84
CA ARG A 13 -25.21 13.49 -38.23
C ARG A 13 -25.16 11.98 -38.47
N GLN A 14 -26.13 11.48 -39.20
CA GLN A 14 -26.08 10.17 -39.84
C GLN A 14 -25.10 10.23 -40.99
N ALA A 15 -24.06 9.42 -40.99
CA ALA A 15 -23.19 9.17 -42.13
C ALA A 15 -23.74 7.99 -42.95
N LYS A 16 -24.00 8.22 -44.20
CA LYS A 16 -24.43 7.22 -45.19
C LYS A 16 -23.23 6.34 -45.58
N LEU A 17 -23.39 5.03 -45.42
CA LEU A 17 -22.50 4.02 -46.02
C LEU A 17 -22.85 3.84 -47.49
N ALA A 18 -21.85 4.04 -48.35
CA ALA A 18 -21.87 3.62 -49.76
C ALA A 18 -21.13 2.27 -49.87
N ALA A 19 -21.86 1.26 -50.35
CA ALA A 19 -21.28 -0.03 -50.67
C ALA A 19 -20.62 0.02 -52.06
N VAL A 20 -19.38 -0.47 -52.21
CA VAL A 20 -18.76 -0.82 -53.47
C VAL A 20 -18.09 -2.20 -53.35
N GLY A 21 -18.33 -2.94 -54.32
CA GLY A 21 -18.23 -4.30 -54.68
C GLY A 21 -16.95 -5.12 -54.38
N ALA A 22 -17.20 -6.41 -54.46
CA ALA A 22 -16.34 -7.54 -54.21
C ALA A 22 -15.10 -7.61 -55.14
N GLY A 23 -13.97 -7.91 -54.52
CA GLY A 23 -12.77 -8.45 -55.15
C GLY A 23 -12.10 -9.41 -54.20
N ALA A 24 -12.18 -10.70 -54.49
CA ALA A 24 -11.53 -11.76 -53.72
C ALA A 24 -10.00 -11.71 -53.98
N LEU A 25 -9.23 -11.55 -52.91
CA LEU A 25 -7.81 -11.86 -52.88
C LEU A 25 -7.52 -12.70 -51.65
N LEU A 26 -7.10 -13.93 -51.88
CA LEU A 26 -6.52 -14.84 -50.91
C LEU A 26 -5.25 -14.22 -50.35
N ILE A 27 -5.26 -13.89 -49.06
CA ILE A 27 -4.06 -13.57 -48.31
C ILE A 27 -4.02 -14.45 -47.06
N GLY A 28 -2.91 -15.18 -46.96
CA GLY A 28 -2.63 -16.12 -45.88
C GLY A 28 -2.73 -15.47 -44.51
N GLY A 29 -3.28 -16.23 -43.55
CA GLY A 29 -3.46 -15.80 -42.17
C GLY A 29 -2.14 -15.48 -41.48
N LEU A 30 -1.84 -14.21 -41.31
CA LEU A 30 -0.98 -13.73 -40.27
C LEU A 30 -1.87 -13.51 -39.04
N ALA A 31 -1.71 -14.35 -38.02
CA ALA A 31 -2.23 -14.09 -36.71
C ALA A 31 -1.57 -12.79 -36.19
N ILE A 32 -2.31 -11.68 -36.25
CA ILE A 32 -1.92 -10.45 -35.57
C ILE A 32 -2.15 -10.72 -34.09
N GLY A 33 -1.10 -11.12 -33.38
CA GLY A 33 -1.05 -11.06 -31.94
C GLY A 33 -1.36 -9.63 -31.47
N PRO A 34 -1.78 -9.42 -30.21
CA PRO A 34 -2.07 -8.09 -29.72
C PRO A 34 -0.85 -7.20 -30.01
N ALA A 35 -1.08 -6.11 -30.74
CA ALA A 35 -0.03 -5.16 -31.02
C ALA A 35 0.55 -4.73 -29.67
N ALA A 36 1.82 -5.07 -29.42
CA ALA A 36 2.55 -4.48 -28.33
C ALA A 36 2.37 -2.95 -28.48
N ILE A 37 1.80 -2.31 -27.49
CA ILE A 37 1.79 -0.85 -27.42
C ILE A 37 3.27 -0.49 -27.42
N GLY A 38 3.76 -0.01 -28.56
CA GLY A 38 5.17 0.22 -28.79
C GLY A 38 5.74 1.07 -27.64
N ALA A 39 6.90 0.70 -27.15
CA ALA A 39 7.66 1.57 -26.27
C ALA A 39 7.64 2.99 -26.85
N ALA A 40 7.35 3.97 -26.00
CA ALA A 40 7.39 5.37 -26.41
C ALA A 40 8.72 5.63 -27.13
N ALA A 41 8.66 6.40 -28.21
CA ALA A 41 9.88 6.78 -28.92
C ALA A 41 10.86 7.39 -27.90
N PRO A 42 12.15 7.07 -27.99
CA PRO A 42 13.15 7.63 -27.09
C PRO A 42 13.08 9.16 -27.13
N PRO A 43 13.38 9.84 -26.03
CA PRO A 43 13.32 11.30 -25.96
C PRO A 43 14.16 11.91 -27.07
N LYS A 44 13.72 13.03 -27.62
CA LYS A 44 14.42 13.74 -28.71
C LYS A 44 15.80 14.27 -28.32
N TYR A 45 16.01 14.42 -27.01
CA TYR A 45 17.26 14.95 -26.47
C TYR A 45 18.12 13.82 -25.92
N PRO A 46 19.45 13.89 -26.06
CA PRO A 46 20.36 12.98 -25.39
C PRO A 46 20.16 13.05 -23.86
N ALA A 47 20.24 11.90 -23.18
CA ALA A 47 20.08 11.83 -21.74
C ALA A 47 21.05 12.77 -20.99
N ALA A 48 22.29 12.92 -21.52
CA ALA A 48 23.29 13.82 -20.96
C ALA A 48 22.87 15.31 -20.99
N GLU A 49 22.02 15.70 -21.92
CA GLU A 49 21.49 17.07 -21.98
C GLU A 49 20.23 17.19 -21.15
N GLN A 50 19.34 16.20 -21.22
CA GLN A 50 18.05 16.19 -20.52
C GLN A 50 18.19 16.19 -19.00
N HIS A 51 19.15 15.41 -18.49
CA HIS A 51 19.34 15.20 -17.05
C HIS A 51 20.52 15.97 -16.46
N LYS A 52 21.16 16.86 -17.25
CA LYS A 52 22.26 17.68 -16.76
C LYS A 52 21.79 18.57 -15.62
N PRO A 53 22.48 18.59 -14.46
CA PRO A 53 22.13 19.49 -13.38
C PRO A 53 22.32 20.95 -13.81
N SER A 54 21.56 21.83 -13.20
CA SER A 54 21.68 23.28 -13.35
C SER A 54 21.96 23.92 -11.99
N PRO A 55 22.31 25.22 -11.94
CA PRO A 55 22.40 25.92 -10.66
C PRO A 55 21.05 25.94 -9.91
N VAL A 56 19.91 25.88 -10.61
CA VAL A 56 18.58 25.78 -9.99
C VAL A 56 18.37 24.36 -9.49
N PRO A 57 18.02 24.18 -8.20
CA PRO A 57 17.76 22.88 -7.60
C PRO A 57 16.69 22.07 -8.31
N ASP A 58 16.94 20.77 -8.47
CA ASP A 58 15.99 19.77 -8.93
C ASP A 58 16.01 18.52 -8.03
N ARG A 59 15.21 17.50 -8.35
CA ARG A 59 15.11 16.24 -7.58
C ARG A 59 14.89 16.48 -6.09
N ILE A 60 14.02 17.43 -5.77
CA ILE A 60 13.70 17.78 -4.39
C ILE A 60 12.80 16.70 -3.81
N ILE A 61 13.20 16.16 -2.66
CA ILE A 61 12.48 15.08 -2.00
C ILE A 61 12.41 15.27 -0.49
N LEU A 62 11.22 15.06 0.07
CA LEU A 62 11.02 15.02 1.52
C LEU A 62 11.34 13.63 2.07
N ILE A 63 12.19 13.61 3.08
CA ILE A 63 12.61 12.41 3.79
C ILE A 63 12.21 12.55 5.27
N PRO A 64 11.42 11.63 5.83
CA PRO A 64 11.07 11.71 7.23
C PRO A 64 12.30 11.51 8.11
N THR A 65 12.34 12.22 9.22
CA THR A 65 13.36 12.04 10.27
C THR A 65 12.89 11.02 11.30
N ALA A 66 13.70 10.74 12.31
CA ALA A 66 13.27 9.94 13.46
C ALA A 66 12.20 10.64 14.33
N THR A 67 12.02 11.96 14.17
CA THR A 67 11.06 12.79 14.92
C THR A 67 10.23 13.67 13.99
N PRO A 68 9.37 13.10 13.13
CA PRO A 68 8.70 13.82 12.04
C PRO A 68 7.68 14.87 12.52
N ALA A 69 7.31 14.85 13.80
CA ALA A 69 6.48 15.89 14.41
C ALA A 69 7.23 17.22 14.61
N THR A 70 8.56 17.17 14.78
CA THR A 70 9.37 18.35 15.13
C THR A 70 10.56 18.60 14.22
N SER A 71 10.75 17.73 13.22
CA SER A 71 11.82 17.90 12.24
C SER A 71 11.46 17.30 10.88
N GLN A 72 12.08 17.81 9.83
CA GLN A 72 11.88 17.38 8.46
C GLN A 72 13.20 17.44 7.70
N ARG A 73 13.52 16.42 6.92
CA ARG A 73 14.69 16.41 6.04
C ARG A 73 14.27 16.64 4.60
N VAL A 74 15.10 17.39 3.87
CA VAL A 74 14.94 17.60 2.43
C VAL A 74 16.28 17.31 1.77
N SER A 75 16.24 16.51 0.71
CA SER A 75 17.36 16.34 -0.20
C SER A 75 17.04 16.93 -1.57
N TRP A 76 18.06 17.43 -2.26
CA TRP A 76 17.93 17.96 -3.63
C TRP A 76 19.24 17.83 -4.38
N ARG A 77 19.17 17.96 -5.70
CA ARG A 77 20.34 17.97 -6.58
C ARG A 77 20.58 19.38 -7.14
N ALA A 78 21.84 19.74 -7.32
CA ALA A 78 22.26 20.95 -8.03
C ALA A 78 23.58 20.70 -8.79
N GLU A 79 24.14 21.71 -9.44
CA GLU A 79 25.49 21.66 -10.03
C GLU A 79 26.55 21.33 -8.97
N ALA A 80 27.63 20.63 -9.40
CA ALA A 80 28.71 20.21 -8.50
C ALA A 80 29.45 21.34 -7.77
N THR A 81 29.30 22.57 -8.25
CA THR A 81 29.98 23.77 -7.72
C THR A 81 29.14 24.58 -6.72
N ALA A 82 27.99 24.07 -6.29
CA ALA A 82 27.14 24.77 -5.32
C ALA A 82 27.70 24.67 -3.89
N ASP A 83 28.64 25.58 -3.55
CA ASP A 83 29.33 25.60 -2.26
C ASP A 83 28.50 26.18 -1.11
N THR A 84 27.39 26.86 -1.40
CA THR A 84 26.57 27.62 -0.42
C THR A 84 25.18 27.03 -0.22
N ALA A 85 25.07 25.71 -0.32
CA ALA A 85 23.79 25.00 -0.23
C ALA A 85 23.06 25.33 1.08
N GLN A 86 21.82 25.79 0.97
CA GLN A 86 20.96 26.21 2.07
C GLN A 86 19.49 26.07 1.73
N ALA A 87 18.66 26.19 2.72
CA ALA A 87 17.21 26.25 2.57
C ALA A 87 16.62 27.41 3.35
N GLU A 88 15.49 27.85 2.94
CA GLU A 88 14.63 28.77 3.69
C GLU A 88 13.32 28.07 4.06
N ILE A 89 12.86 28.31 5.28
CA ILE A 89 11.60 27.77 5.81
C ILE A 89 10.86 28.81 6.62
N LEU A 90 9.54 28.77 6.55
CA LEU A 90 8.63 29.57 7.38
C LEU A 90 7.32 28.81 7.56
N ILE A 91 6.53 29.21 8.58
CA ILE A 91 5.13 28.77 8.67
C ILE A 91 4.41 29.25 7.41
N ALA A 92 3.65 28.36 6.74
CA ALA A 92 3.03 28.65 5.46
C ALA A 92 2.16 29.92 5.52
N PRO A 93 2.51 30.98 4.77
CA PRO A 93 1.77 32.22 4.79
C PRO A 93 0.54 32.13 3.87
N ARG A 94 -0.40 33.06 4.01
CA ARG A 94 -1.57 33.17 3.11
C ARG A 94 -1.20 33.58 1.69
N ALA A 95 -0.06 34.24 1.51
CA ALA A 95 0.44 34.69 0.20
C ALA A 95 1.97 34.83 0.23
N LEU A 96 2.58 34.58 -0.93
CA LEU A 96 3.98 34.83 -1.22
C LEU A 96 4.11 35.72 -2.46
N GLY A 97 5.27 36.34 -2.66
CA GLY A 97 5.54 37.18 -3.83
C GLY A 97 5.62 38.67 -3.49
N GLN A 98 4.69 39.49 -3.93
CA GLN A 98 4.73 40.95 -3.65
C GLN A 98 4.56 41.28 -2.15
N VAL A 99 3.83 40.43 -1.42
CA VAL A 99 3.74 40.53 0.03
C VAL A 99 4.92 39.75 0.61
N GLN A 100 5.89 40.47 1.13
CA GLN A 100 7.04 39.84 1.79
C GLN A 100 6.63 39.30 3.15
N PRO A 101 7.17 38.15 3.56
CA PRO A 101 7.02 37.67 4.94
C PRO A 101 7.49 38.71 5.94
N ALA A 102 6.90 38.73 7.13
CA ALA A 102 7.33 39.61 8.20
C ALA A 102 8.84 39.42 8.49
N ALA A 103 9.52 40.49 8.87
CA ALA A 103 10.94 40.40 9.21
C ALA A 103 11.18 39.32 10.29
N GLY A 104 12.13 38.40 10.05
CA GLY A 104 12.44 37.31 10.95
C GLY A 104 11.50 36.08 10.85
N ALA A 105 10.48 36.12 9.98
CA ALA A 105 9.60 34.96 9.77
C ALA A 105 10.28 33.81 8.97
N VAL A 106 11.24 34.15 8.12
CA VAL A 106 12.00 33.20 7.32
C VAL A 106 13.23 32.75 8.11
N THR A 107 13.39 31.45 8.25
CA THR A 107 14.58 30.84 8.83
C THR A 107 15.47 30.28 7.72
N ASN A 108 16.75 30.70 7.70
CA ASN A 108 17.75 30.13 6.81
C ASN A 108 18.46 28.96 7.50
N VAL A 109 18.54 27.82 6.81
CA VAL A 109 19.19 26.62 7.33
C VAL A 109 20.23 26.14 6.32
N LYS A 110 21.48 26.01 6.77
CA LYS A 110 22.56 25.49 5.92
C LYS A 110 22.42 23.99 5.70
N ALA A 111 22.86 23.51 4.55
CA ALA A 111 22.93 22.10 4.28
C ALA A 111 23.87 21.41 5.31
N ILE A 112 23.42 20.23 5.78
CA ILE A 112 24.19 19.38 6.70
C ILE A 112 25.09 18.39 5.94
N ALA A 113 24.82 18.18 4.66
CA ALA A 113 25.64 17.36 3.77
C ALA A 113 25.59 17.90 2.35
N SER A 114 26.70 17.78 1.64
CA SER A 114 26.84 18.03 0.21
C SER A 114 27.72 16.93 -0.37
N THR A 115 27.14 16.05 -1.19
CA THR A 115 27.81 14.85 -1.70
C THR A 115 27.90 14.89 -3.21
N PRO A 116 29.09 15.06 -3.81
CA PRO A 116 29.26 14.94 -5.24
C PRO A 116 29.17 13.48 -5.69
N VAL A 117 28.46 13.25 -6.79
CA VAL A 117 28.31 11.95 -7.43
C VAL A 117 28.72 12.07 -8.88
N ASN A 118 29.69 11.27 -9.32
CA ASN A 118 30.06 11.17 -10.72
C ASN A 118 29.01 10.35 -11.47
N THR A 119 28.51 10.91 -12.54
CA THR A 119 27.44 10.25 -13.32
C THR A 119 28.01 9.48 -14.50
N THR A 120 27.25 8.56 -15.06
CA THR A 120 27.56 7.85 -16.31
C THR A 120 27.39 8.71 -17.56
N LEU A 121 26.85 9.94 -17.41
CA LEU A 121 26.56 10.86 -18.51
C LEU A 121 27.67 11.91 -18.74
N GLY A 122 28.83 11.76 -18.07
CA GLY A 122 30.03 12.59 -18.29
C GLY A 122 30.05 13.91 -17.53
N TYR A 123 29.23 14.05 -16.49
CA TYR A 123 29.25 15.18 -15.55
C TYR A 123 29.11 14.68 -14.11
N ALA A 124 29.41 15.54 -13.15
CA ALA A 124 29.10 15.32 -11.76
C ALA A 124 27.83 16.06 -11.34
N SER A 125 27.11 15.52 -10.36
CA SER A 125 25.99 16.18 -9.69
C SER A 125 26.31 16.25 -8.20
N THR A 126 25.87 17.31 -7.53
CA THR A 126 25.97 17.38 -6.08
C THR A 126 24.58 17.28 -5.47
N TYR A 127 24.45 16.36 -4.53
CA TYR A 127 23.24 16.21 -3.72
C TYR A 127 23.46 16.89 -2.38
N HIS A 128 22.51 17.69 -1.99
CA HIS A 128 22.52 18.46 -0.75
C HIS A 128 21.41 17.95 0.16
N THR A 129 21.65 18.01 1.46
CA THR A 129 20.65 17.66 2.47
C THR A 129 20.56 18.76 3.51
N VAL A 130 19.35 19.16 3.85
CA VAL A 130 19.05 20.02 4.99
C VAL A 130 18.14 19.28 5.97
N GLU A 131 18.26 19.59 7.24
CA GLU A 131 17.31 19.17 8.26
C GLU A 131 16.75 20.38 9.00
N PHE A 132 15.47 20.58 8.90
CA PHE A 132 14.69 21.55 9.66
C PHE A 132 14.38 20.95 11.02
N GLY A 133 14.82 21.56 12.10
CA GLY A 133 14.57 21.14 13.47
C GLY A 133 13.76 22.18 14.25
N GLY A 134 13.21 21.78 15.39
CA GLY A 134 12.43 22.68 16.25
C GLY A 134 11.08 23.11 15.64
N LEU A 135 10.57 22.32 14.70
CA LEU A 135 9.28 22.57 14.08
C LEU A 135 8.13 22.31 15.06
N ARG A 136 7.00 22.93 14.81
CA ARG A 136 5.76 22.66 15.55
C ARG A 136 5.05 21.46 14.93
N PRO A 137 4.51 20.53 15.75
CA PRO A 137 3.67 19.44 15.26
C PRO A 137 2.44 19.96 14.51
N ASP A 138 1.91 19.12 13.60
CA ASP A 138 0.70 19.39 12.80
C ASP A 138 0.65 20.81 12.23
N THR A 139 1.78 21.29 11.72
CA THR A 139 1.92 22.66 11.24
C THR A 139 2.38 22.64 9.78
N ARG A 140 1.66 23.39 8.93
CA ARG A 140 2.03 23.58 7.54
C ARG A 140 3.15 24.60 7.42
N TYR A 141 4.24 24.19 6.81
CA TYR A 141 5.41 24.99 6.48
C TYR A 141 5.54 25.17 4.98
N THR A 142 6.16 26.27 4.59
CA THR A 142 6.60 26.52 3.22
C THR A 142 8.11 26.63 3.23
N TYR A 143 8.78 25.97 2.28
CA TYR A 143 10.23 25.98 2.16
C TYR A 143 10.67 26.11 0.71
N ARG A 144 11.92 26.49 0.53
CA ARG A 144 12.67 26.38 -0.72
C ARG A 144 14.10 26.02 -0.44
N VAL A 145 14.78 25.42 -1.42
CA VAL A 145 16.19 25.01 -1.34
C VAL A 145 16.99 25.74 -2.41
N GLY A 146 18.28 25.94 -2.19
CA GLY A 146 19.12 26.66 -3.14
C GLY A 146 20.53 26.92 -2.63
N ASP A 147 21.17 27.95 -3.20
CA ASP A 147 22.55 28.39 -2.88
C ASP A 147 22.62 29.85 -2.41
N GLY A 148 21.48 30.49 -2.18
CA GLY A 148 21.38 31.91 -1.84
C GLY A 148 21.14 32.82 -3.06
N THR A 149 21.43 32.36 -4.26
CA THR A 149 21.20 33.04 -5.53
C THR A 149 20.15 32.32 -6.37
N ASN A 150 20.35 31.03 -6.54
CA ASN A 150 19.46 30.17 -7.32
C ASN A 150 18.59 29.38 -6.35
N TRP A 151 17.28 29.51 -6.50
CA TRP A 151 16.30 28.91 -5.61
C TRP A 151 15.30 28.03 -6.36
N SER A 152 14.87 26.95 -5.70
CA SER A 152 13.67 26.22 -6.13
C SER A 152 12.42 27.09 -5.99
N PRO A 153 11.31 26.73 -6.62
CA PRO A 153 10.00 27.22 -6.22
C PRO A 153 9.73 26.94 -4.74
N TRP A 154 8.89 27.78 -4.13
CA TRP A 154 8.36 27.52 -2.79
C TRP A 154 7.45 26.30 -2.80
N THR A 155 7.64 25.41 -1.83
CA THR A 155 6.91 24.14 -1.70
C THR A 155 6.42 23.98 -0.27
N ASP A 156 5.23 23.44 -0.10
CA ASP A 156 4.62 23.26 1.21
C ASP A 156 4.72 21.80 1.68
N PHE A 157 4.88 21.60 2.98
CA PHE A 157 4.65 20.33 3.67
C PHE A 157 3.98 20.56 5.01
N THR A 158 3.47 19.49 5.62
CA THR A 158 2.92 19.55 6.98
C THR A 158 3.68 18.55 7.86
N THR A 159 4.16 18.99 9.02
CA THR A 159 4.77 18.11 10.03
C THR A 159 3.77 17.09 10.54
N ALA A 160 4.24 15.94 11.01
CA ALA A 160 3.40 14.98 11.70
C ALA A 160 2.78 15.59 12.95
N ALA A 161 1.62 15.11 13.38
CA ALA A 161 1.09 15.41 14.70
C ALA A 161 1.96 14.79 15.80
N ALA A 162 1.90 15.34 17.02
CA ALA A 162 2.64 14.82 18.16
C ALA A 162 2.10 13.49 18.70
N GLY A 163 0.85 13.17 18.42
CA GLY A 163 0.15 11.94 18.78
C GLY A 163 -0.50 11.29 17.57
N PHE A 164 -1.42 10.38 17.85
CA PHE A 164 -2.22 9.79 16.78
C PHE A 164 -3.14 10.85 16.16
N GLU A 165 -3.11 10.93 14.85
CA GLU A 165 -4.09 11.64 14.01
C GLU A 165 -4.31 10.80 12.74
N PRO A 166 -5.54 10.64 12.26
CA PRO A 166 -5.82 9.90 11.05
C PRO A 166 -5.07 10.47 9.86
N PHE A 167 -4.54 9.59 9.02
CA PHE A 167 -3.85 9.99 7.80
C PHE A 167 -3.90 8.90 6.74
N SER A 168 -3.52 9.26 5.52
CA SER A 168 -3.37 8.32 4.42
C SER A 168 -1.94 8.26 3.94
N PHE A 169 -1.54 7.12 3.40
CA PHE A 169 -0.31 6.98 2.65
C PHE A 169 -0.52 6.15 1.38
N ILE A 170 0.39 6.31 0.43
CA ILE A 170 0.38 5.61 -0.85
C ILE A 170 1.50 4.57 -0.83
N TYR A 171 1.27 3.41 -1.43
CA TYR A 171 2.32 2.41 -1.61
C TYR A 171 2.50 2.08 -3.09
N TYR A 172 3.76 2.01 -3.51
CA TYR A 172 4.19 1.57 -4.83
C TYR A 172 5.12 0.37 -4.72
N GLY A 173 4.88 -0.65 -5.53
CA GLY A 173 5.88 -1.66 -5.85
C GLY A 173 6.84 -1.15 -6.94
N ASP A 174 7.58 -2.07 -7.52
CA ASP A 174 8.60 -1.82 -8.53
C ASP A 174 8.17 -0.81 -9.59
N ALA A 175 8.87 0.32 -9.67
CA ALA A 175 8.64 1.36 -10.67
C ALA A 175 9.56 1.19 -11.90
N GLN A 176 10.58 0.35 -11.81
CA GLN A 176 11.56 0.12 -12.86
C GLN A 176 10.95 -0.24 -14.23
N ASN A 177 11.69 0.07 -15.29
CA ASN A 177 11.36 -0.07 -16.70
C ASN A 177 10.18 0.79 -17.18
N TYR A 178 10.37 1.45 -18.31
CA TYR A 178 9.43 2.41 -18.88
C TYR A 178 9.07 3.53 -17.89
N ILE A 179 10.07 3.96 -17.09
CA ILE A 179 9.88 4.90 -15.98
C ILE A 179 9.33 6.23 -16.50
N ASP A 180 9.88 6.75 -17.59
CA ASP A 180 9.49 8.02 -18.21
C ASP A 180 8.08 8.00 -18.84
N SER A 181 7.68 6.85 -19.36
CA SER A 181 6.46 6.71 -20.19
C SER A 181 5.27 6.11 -19.45
N ALA A 182 5.49 5.17 -18.50
CA ALA A 182 4.43 4.42 -17.87
C ALA A 182 4.19 4.81 -16.40
N VAL A 183 5.25 5.13 -15.63
CA VAL A 183 5.16 5.40 -14.19
C VAL A 183 4.46 6.73 -13.86
N PRO A 184 4.67 7.85 -14.60
CA PRO A 184 4.02 9.13 -14.26
C PRO A 184 2.50 9.07 -14.25
N ARG A 185 1.91 8.17 -15.06
CA ARG A 185 0.47 7.94 -15.07
C ARG A 185 0.00 7.36 -13.74
N VAL A 186 0.73 6.38 -13.21
CA VAL A 186 0.39 5.71 -11.94
C VAL A 186 0.52 6.69 -10.78
N PHE A 187 1.65 7.40 -10.69
CA PHE A 187 1.92 8.34 -9.60
C PHE A 187 0.91 9.49 -9.55
N ARG A 188 0.57 10.05 -10.72
CA ARG A 188 -0.44 11.12 -10.80
C ARG A 188 -1.84 10.63 -10.45
N GLN A 189 -2.21 9.42 -10.87
CA GLN A 189 -3.51 8.84 -10.51
C GLN A 189 -3.61 8.60 -9.02
N ALA A 190 -2.59 7.96 -8.42
CA ALA A 190 -2.56 7.69 -6.99
C ALA A 190 -2.62 8.96 -6.14
N PHE A 191 -1.83 9.98 -6.51
CA PHE A 191 -1.87 11.29 -5.83
C PHE A 191 -3.21 12.02 -6.05
N GLY A 192 -3.80 11.88 -7.24
CA GLY A 192 -5.15 12.43 -7.50
C GLY A 192 -6.22 11.81 -6.61
N ASP A 193 -6.11 10.52 -6.31
CA ASP A 193 -7.04 9.80 -5.42
C ASP A 193 -6.80 10.10 -3.93
N ARG A 194 -5.56 10.42 -3.52
CA ARG A 194 -5.19 10.77 -2.13
C ARG A 194 -4.24 12.00 -2.10
N PRO A 195 -4.73 13.18 -2.50
CA PRO A 195 -3.87 14.38 -2.58
C PRO A 195 -3.39 14.89 -1.21
N GLN A 196 -4.01 14.43 -0.12
CA GLN A 196 -3.60 14.73 1.25
C GLN A 196 -2.74 13.63 1.88
N ALA A 197 -2.29 12.64 1.12
CA ALA A 197 -1.39 11.62 1.63
C ALA A 197 -0.17 12.24 2.32
N LYS A 198 0.22 11.69 3.47
CA LYS A 198 1.34 12.19 4.29
C LYS A 198 2.64 11.45 4.02
N ALA A 199 2.56 10.26 3.43
CA ALA A 199 3.72 9.46 3.07
C ALA A 199 3.49 8.68 1.77
N ILE A 200 4.60 8.34 1.11
CA ILE A 200 4.68 7.38 0.01
C ILE A 200 5.67 6.30 0.44
N VAL A 201 5.26 5.05 0.36
CA VAL A 201 6.11 3.89 0.58
C VAL A 201 6.50 3.30 -0.77
N ASN A 202 7.81 3.12 -1.00
CA ASN A 202 8.34 2.47 -2.20
C ASN A 202 9.11 1.20 -1.79
N ALA A 203 8.69 0.05 -2.28
CA ALA A 203 9.25 -1.25 -1.90
C ALA A 203 10.45 -1.69 -2.76
N GLY A 204 11.27 -0.74 -3.20
CA GLY A 204 12.49 -1.00 -3.97
C GLY A 204 12.27 -1.12 -5.48
N ASP A 205 13.39 -1.32 -6.21
CA ASP A 205 13.44 -1.33 -7.67
C ASP A 205 12.78 -0.07 -8.28
N LEU A 206 13.21 1.10 -7.80
CA LEU A 206 12.76 2.40 -8.31
C LEU A 206 13.25 2.63 -9.73
N ILE A 207 14.44 2.08 -10.02
CA ILE A 207 15.13 2.14 -11.32
C ILE A 207 15.59 0.73 -11.73
N ASP A 208 15.99 0.53 -12.99
CA ASP A 208 16.44 -0.76 -13.50
C ASP A 208 17.96 -0.95 -13.41
N SER A 209 18.73 0.12 -13.34
CA SER A 209 20.19 0.08 -13.29
C SER A 209 20.73 1.03 -12.24
N ALA A 210 21.36 0.48 -11.20
CA ALA A 210 21.73 1.11 -9.93
C ALA A 210 22.37 2.51 -10.06
N ASN A 211 23.29 2.68 -11.01
CA ASN A 211 24.05 3.92 -11.20
C ASN A 211 23.67 4.66 -12.48
N SER A 212 22.47 4.43 -13.04
CA SER A 212 21.97 5.14 -14.21
C SER A 212 21.41 6.51 -13.80
N GLU A 213 22.17 7.56 -14.08
CA GLU A 213 21.74 8.95 -13.90
C GLU A 213 20.47 9.29 -14.69
N GLU A 214 20.32 8.71 -15.88
CA GLU A 214 19.13 8.86 -16.72
C GLU A 214 17.89 8.32 -16.00
N GLN A 215 17.96 7.09 -15.50
CA GLN A 215 16.81 6.44 -14.85
C GLN A 215 16.44 7.10 -13.53
N TRP A 216 17.43 7.53 -12.73
CA TRP A 216 17.16 8.38 -11.57
C TRP A 216 16.47 9.69 -11.97
N GLY A 217 16.92 10.33 -13.05
CA GLY A 217 16.24 11.51 -13.61
C GLY A 217 14.80 11.24 -14.02
N GLN A 218 14.54 10.12 -14.68
CA GLN A 218 13.18 9.70 -15.07
C GLN A 218 12.29 9.45 -13.85
N TRP A 219 12.82 8.79 -12.81
CA TRP A 219 12.07 8.51 -11.58
C TRP A 219 11.64 9.80 -10.87
N PHE A 220 12.57 10.74 -10.66
CA PHE A 220 12.23 12.04 -10.06
C PHE A 220 11.29 12.87 -10.93
N GLN A 221 11.38 12.77 -12.27
CA GLN A 221 10.42 13.41 -13.16
C GLN A 221 9.03 12.80 -13.07
N ALA A 222 8.93 11.47 -12.84
CA ALA A 222 7.67 10.79 -12.65
C ALA A 222 6.96 11.25 -11.36
N GLY A 223 7.68 11.37 -10.24
CA GLY A 223 7.19 11.91 -8.97
C GLY A 223 6.95 13.42 -9.03
N GLY A 224 7.86 14.14 -9.68
CA GLY A 224 7.75 15.58 -9.90
C GLY A 224 7.59 16.38 -8.60
N PHE A 225 6.61 17.26 -8.53
CA PHE A 225 6.37 18.10 -7.34
C PHE A 225 5.89 17.30 -6.11
N ILE A 226 5.38 16.08 -6.32
CA ILE A 226 4.82 15.24 -5.23
C ILE A 226 5.93 14.90 -4.23
N ASP A 227 7.13 14.54 -4.71
CA ASP A 227 8.26 14.16 -3.88
C ASP A 227 8.71 15.28 -2.93
N GLY A 228 8.56 16.54 -3.34
CA GLY A 228 8.85 17.69 -2.50
C GLY A 228 7.76 18.04 -1.47
N GLN A 229 6.59 17.42 -1.52
CA GLN A 229 5.44 17.72 -0.65
C GLN A 229 5.04 16.58 0.28
N VAL A 230 5.33 15.34 -0.11
CA VAL A 230 4.93 14.12 0.60
C VAL A 230 6.19 13.36 1.03
N ASN A 231 6.22 12.91 2.30
CA ASN A 231 7.34 12.14 2.80
C ASN A 231 7.52 10.84 2.03
N ASN A 232 8.75 10.56 1.58
CA ASN A 232 9.12 9.30 0.94
C ASN A 232 9.72 8.33 1.97
N ILE A 233 9.22 7.10 2.01
CA ILE A 233 9.69 5.97 2.82
C ILE A 233 10.06 4.86 1.83
N SER A 234 11.33 4.80 1.41
CA SER A 234 11.78 3.88 0.37
C SER A 234 12.82 2.92 0.90
N VAL A 235 12.81 1.70 0.41
CA VAL A 235 13.85 0.69 0.65
C VAL A 235 14.51 0.31 -0.68
N PRO A 236 15.79 -0.10 -0.69
CA PRO A 236 16.42 -0.51 -1.95
C PRO A 236 15.95 -1.90 -2.37
N GLY A 237 15.69 -2.07 -3.68
CA GLY A 237 15.55 -3.37 -4.31
C GLY A 237 16.88 -3.88 -4.88
N ASN A 238 16.84 -5.00 -5.58
CA ASN A 238 18.06 -5.57 -6.16
C ASN A 238 18.61 -4.73 -7.32
N HIS A 239 17.78 -3.94 -7.97
CA HIS A 239 18.20 -3.04 -9.05
C HIS A 239 18.88 -1.76 -8.54
N GLU A 240 18.78 -1.43 -7.26
CA GLU A 240 19.62 -0.43 -6.59
C GLU A 240 21.02 -0.93 -6.24
N TYR A 241 21.36 -2.20 -6.56
CA TYR A 241 22.66 -2.79 -6.31
C TYR A 241 23.39 -3.18 -7.60
N SER A 242 24.70 -2.84 -7.68
CA SER A 242 25.59 -3.26 -8.75
C SER A 242 27.01 -3.35 -8.19
N GLY A 243 27.38 -4.54 -7.65
CA GLY A 243 28.63 -4.72 -6.89
C GLY A 243 28.65 -4.01 -5.53
N GLY A 244 27.53 -3.45 -5.11
CA GLY A 244 27.29 -2.66 -3.90
C GLY A 244 26.07 -1.78 -4.09
N LEU A 245 25.64 -1.11 -3.02
CA LEU A 245 24.54 -0.15 -3.09
C LEU A 245 24.89 1.00 -4.04
N SER A 246 23.93 1.44 -4.84
CA SER A 246 24.03 2.60 -5.74
C SER A 246 24.68 3.80 -5.04
N THR A 247 25.64 4.43 -5.70
CA THR A 247 26.28 5.66 -5.21
C THR A 247 25.31 6.83 -5.10
N PHE A 248 24.16 6.73 -5.77
CA PHE A 248 23.08 7.72 -5.72
C PHE A 248 22.16 7.53 -4.51
N TRP A 249 22.07 6.32 -3.93
CA TRP A 249 21.05 6.02 -2.92
C TRP A 249 21.15 6.93 -1.70
N ARG A 250 22.25 6.87 -0.95
CA ARG A 250 22.40 7.62 0.30
C ARG A 250 22.34 9.14 0.14
N PRO A 251 22.92 9.72 -0.92
CA PRO A 251 22.78 11.15 -1.18
C PRO A 251 21.34 11.61 -1.48
N GLN A 252 20.54 10.75 -2.11
CA GLN A 252 19.15 11.06 -2.46
C GLN A 252 18.18 10.73 -1.31
N PHE A 253 18.44 9.65 -0.57
CA PHE A 253 17.59 9.11 0.48
C PHE A 253 18.30 9.06 1.84
N PRO A 254 18.60 10.21 2.46
CA PRO A 254 19.27 10.27 3.76
C PRO A 254 18.32 9.93 4.92
N TYR A 255 17.87 8.67 4.98
CA TYR A 255 16.99 8.15 6.04
C TYR A 255 17.63 8.23 7.43
N PRO A 256 16.84 8.11 8.53
CA PRO A 256 17.37 8.05 9.88
C PRO A 256 18.46 6.98 10.06
N ASP A 257 19.52 7.32 10.80
CA ASP A 257 20.59 6.39 11.14
C ASP A 257 20.28 5.69 12.48
N ASN A 258 19.14 5.00 12.52
CA ASN A 258 18.62 4.26 13.67
C ASN A 258 18.46 2.77 13.38
N GLY A 259 19.14 2.29 12.35
CA GLY A 259 19.18 0.90 11.94
C GLY A 259 20.12 0.03 12.79
N PRO A 260 20.51 -1.16 12.29
CA PRO A 260 21.28 -2.14 13.06
C PRO A 260 22.75 -1.78 13.33
N GLY A 261 23.21 -0.58 12.96
CA GLY A 261 24.54 -0.08 13.25
C GLY A 261 25.66 -0.53 12.27
N ASN A 262 25.33 -1.40 11.31
CA ASN A 262 26.27 -1.81 10.26
C ASN A 262 26.35 -0.74 9.17
N ALA A 263 27.56 -0.44 8.69
CA ALA A 263 27.78 0.57 7.66
C ALA A 263 27.07 0.23 6.34
N GLU A 264 26.99 -1.04 6.00
CA GLU A 264 26.30 -1.55 4.80
C GLU A 264 24.79 -1.31 4.86
N LEU A 265 24.19 -1.42 6.06
CA LEU A 265 22.76 -1.26 6.32
C LEU A 265 22.36 0.19 6.66
N LYS A 266 23.34 1.09 6.73
CA LYS A 266 23.08 2.51 7.01
C LYS A 266 22.15 3.10 5.95
N GLN A 267 21.02 3.71 6.39
CA GLN A 267 20.02 4.34 5.53
C GLN A 267 19.34 3.40 4.50
N THR A 268 19.48 2.08 4.69
CA THR A 268 18.72 1.04 3.96
C THR A 268 17.85 0.20 4.90
N ALA A 269 18.23 0.15 6.21
CA ALA A 269 17.41 -0.38 7.28
C ALA A 269 17.21 0.71 8.35
N TYR A 270 15.95 1.04 8.65
CA TYR A 270 15.60 2.16 9.53
C TYR A 270 14.15 2.08 10.03
N THR A 271 13.81 2.90 11.03
CA THR A 271 12.43 3.10 11.48
C THR A 271 12.01 4.57 11.41
N VAL A 272 10.72 4.78 11.21
CA VAL A 272 10.05 6.08 11.32
C VAL A 272 8.75 5.89 12.08
N ASP A 273 8.60 6.60 13.19
CA ASP A 273 7.33 6.67 13.91
C ASP A 273 6.54 7.90 13.42
N TYR A 274 5.40 7.64 12.77
CA TYR A 274 4.57 8.68 12.17
C TYR A 274 3.12 8.54 12.63
N GLN A 275 2.66 9.46 13.46
CA GLN A 275 1.25 9.56 13.92
C GLN A 275 0.63 8.21 14.36
N GLY A 276 1.33 7.45 15.23
CA GLY A 276 0.82 6.19 15.75
C GLY A 276 1.08 4.96 14.88
N VAL A 277 1.86 5.12 13.81
CA VAL A 277 2.34 4.04 12.95
C VAL A 277 3.86 3.95 13.04
N ARG A 278 4.40 2.76 13.30
CA ARG A 278 5.82 2.46 13.07
C ARG A 278 6.02 1.92 11.67
N PHE A 279 6.70 2.66 10.84
CA PHE A 279 7.26 2.18 9.57
C PHE A 279 8.63 1.59 9.81
N VAL A 280 8.86 0.38 9.31
CA VAL A 280 10.14 -0.32 9.37
C VAL A 280 10.59 -0.61 7.95
N GLY A 281 11.65 0.06 7.50
CA GLY A 281 12.34 -0.27 6.26
C GLY A 281 13.40 -1.33 6.51
N LEU A 282 13.44 -2.38 5.68
CA LEU A 282 14.45 -3.44 5.72
C LEU A 282 15.16 -3.58 4.38
N ASP A 283 16.43 -3.96 4.44
CA ASP A 283 17.23 -4.28 3.25
C ASP A 283 17.28 -5.79 3.03
N SER A 284 16.42 -6.30 2.17
CA SER A 284 16.38 -7.72 1.85
C SER A 284 17.46 -8.19 0.87
N ASN A 285 18.27 -7.25 0.32
CA ASN A 285 19.38 -7.61 -0.56
C ASN A 285 20.51 -8.33 0.19
N VAL A 286 20.57 -8.17 1.50
CA VAL A 286 21.54 -8.85 2.36
C VAL A 286 21.17 -10.29 2.71
N GLN A 287 20.05 -10.85 2.20
CA GLN A 287 19.56 -12.18 2.55
C GLN A 287 20.57 -13.33 2.33
N SER A 288 21.52 -13.16 1.43
CA SER A 288 22.62 -14.11 1.21
C SER A 288 23.83 -13.89 2.12
N ASN A 289 23.91 -12.76 2.84
CA ASN A 289 24.97 -12.46 3.80
C ASN A 289 24.51 -12.79 5.22
N ALA A 290 24.90 -13.93 5.73
CA ALA A 290 24.44 -14.43 7.03
C ALA A 290 24.70 -13.47 8.20
N SER A 291 25.81 -12.72 8.20
CA SER A 291 26.16 -11.78 9.26
C SER A 291 25.24 -10.54 9.23
N LEU A 292 25.06 -9.93 8.07
CA LEU A 292 24.18 -8.77 7.91
C LEU A 292 22.71 -9.14 8.14
N MET A 293 22.31 -10.32 7.65
CA MET A 293 20.95 -10.84 7.88
C MET A 293 20.69 -11.04 9.37
N ALA A 294 21.62 -11.65 10.10
CA ALA A 294 21.49 -11.86 11.54
C ALA A 294 21.46 -10.54 12.33
N ALA A 295 22.32 -9.59 11.98
CA ALA A 295 22.35 -8.27 12.63
C ALA A 295 21.04 -7.51 12.40
N GLN A 296 20.53 -7.50 11.16
CA GLN A 296 19.26 -6.85 10.82
C GLN A 296 18.06 -7.55 11.48
N THR A 297 18.08 -8.88 11.59
CA THR A 297 17.03 -9.66 12.26
C THR A 297 16.98 -9.36 13.77
N ALA A 298 18.14 -9.30 14.44
CA ALA A 298 18.20 -8.96 15.86
C ALA A 298 17.71 -7.52 16.13
N TRP A 299 18.10 -6.57 15.27
CA TRP A 299 17.61 -5.20 15.34
C TRP A 299 16.09 -5.13 15.07
N LEU A 300 15.61 -5.84 14.05
CA LEU A 300 14.17 -5.92 13.74
C LEU A 300 13.37 -6.42 14.94
N GLU A 301 13.83 -7.50 15.59
CA GLU A 301 13.15 -8.01 16.79
C GLU A 301 13.09 -6.94 17.89
N SER A 302 14.17 -6.19 18.11
CA SER A 302 14.21 -5.13 19.13
C SER A 302 13.20 -4.02 18.84
N VAL A 303 13.16 -3.51 17.60
CA VAL A 303 12.26 -2.41 17.23
C VAL A 303 10.80 -2.83 17.14
N LEU A 304 10.50 -4.10 16.87
CA LEU A 304 9.14 -4.62 16.94
C LEU A 304 8.68 -4.81 18.38
N LYS A 305 9.56 -5.31 19.25
CA LYS A 305 9.28 -5.51 20.68
C LYS A 305 9.03 -4.18 21.41
N ASP A 306 9.86 -3.19 21.12
CA ASP A 306 9.83 -1.89 21.81
C ASP A 306 9.03 -0.84 21.01
N ASN A 307 7.96 -1.27 20.30
CA ASN A 307 7.12 -0.39 19.52
C ASN A 307 6.04 0.28 20.39
N PRO A 308 6.07 1.63 20.56
CA PRO A 308 5.04 2.35 21.29
C PRO A 308 3.76 2.60 20.47
N ASN A 309 3.78 2.33 19.17
CA ASN A 309 2.67 2.64 18.27
C ASN A 309 1.70 1.48 18.16
N LYS A 310 0.43 1.79 17.95
CA LYS A 310 -0.63 0.79 17.75
C LYS A 310 -0.42 0.02 16.44
N TRP A 311 0.04 0.70 15.37
CA TRP A 311 0.16 0.15 14.05
C TRP A 311 1.62 -0.10 13.65
N THR A 312 1.85 -1.16 12.89
CA THR A 312 3.17 -1.51 12.35
C THR A 312 3.09 -1.86 10.88
N VAL A 313 3.83 -1.12 10.08
CA VAL A 313 4.01 -1.36 8.63
C VAL A 313 5.47 -1.67 8.36
N VAL A 314 5.75 -2.81 7.76
CA VAL A 314 7.10 -3.21 7.36
C VAL A 314 7.19 -3.18 5.84
N THR A 315 8.28 -2.64 5.29
CA THR A 315 8.52 -2.64 3.85
C THR A 315 9.93 -3.13 3.53
N PHE A 316 10.04 -3.94 2.51
CA PHE A 316 11.29 -4.43 1.93
C PHE A 316 11.02 -5.06 0.56
N HIS A 317 12.07 -5.29 -0.22
CA HIS A 317 11.89 -5.62 -1.62
C HIS A 317 11.51 -7.08 -1.90
N HIS A 318 12.35 -8.06 -1.50
CA HIS A 318 12.16 -9.48 -1.85
C HIS A 318 11.02 -10.11 -1.05
N PRO A 319 9.93 -10.61 -1.68
CA PRO A 319 8.74 -11.03 -0.95
C PRO A 319 8.94 -12.28 -0.10
N VAL A 320 8.27 -12.32 1.04
CA VAL A 320 8.15 -13.51 1.89
C VAL A 320 7.51 -14.65 1.11
N TYR A 321 6.46 -14.33 0.36
CA TYR A 321 5.74 -15.26 -0.51
C TYR A 321 5.70 -14.68 -1.92
N SER A 322 6.38 -15.34 -2.84
CA SER A 322 6.50 -14.88 -4.23
C SER A 322 5.25 -15.23 -5.05
N THR A 323 4.89 -14.34 -5.96
CA THR A 323 3.74 -14.51 -6.87
C THR A 323 4.13 -15.01 -8.24
N THR A 324 5.42 -15.02 -8.59
CA THR A 324 5.87 -15.27 -9.96
C THR A 324 6.96 -16.33 -10.07
N GLY A 325 6.92 -17.13 -11.14
CA GLY A 325 7.93 -18.10 -11.52
C GLY A 325 8.29 -19.09 -10.41
N THR A 326 9.57 -19.45 -10.35
CA THR A 326 10.15 -20.31 -9.30
C THR A 326 10.83 -19.51 -8.19
N ARG A 327 10.58 -18.20 -8.11
CA ARG A 327 11.18 -17.32 -7.10
C ARG A 327 10.81 -17.78 -5.70
N ASN A 328 11.79 -17.76 -4.82
CA ASN A 328 11.63 -18.16 -3.44
C ASN A 328 12.70 -17.47 -2.58
N ASN A 329 12.29 -16.85 -1.48
CA ASN A 329 13.17 -16.15 -0.56
C ASN A 329 13.17 -16.82 0.82
N PRO A 330 13.73 -18.05 0.95
CA PRO A 330 13.62 -18.84 2.17
C PRO A 330 14.28 -18.18 3.37
N ASN A 331 15.39 -17.45 3.18
CA ASN A 331 16.07 -16.75 4.27
C ASN A 331 15.23 -15.60 4.84
N VAL A 332 14.66 -14.77 3.96
CA VAL A 332 13.72 -13.69 4.35
C VAL A 332 12.54 -14.28 5.12
N ARG A 333 11.92 -15.32 4.57
CA ARG A 333 10.77 -15.98 5.20
C ARG A 333 11.11 -16.59 6.55
N ALA A 334 12.22 -17.35 6.64
CA ALA A 334 12.60 -18.03 7.88
C ALA A 334 13.00 -17.08 9.00
N GLN A 335 13.66 -15.94 8.66
CA GLN A 335 14.19 -15.01 9.65
C GLN A 335 13.14 -13.98 10.09
N TRP A 336 12.30 -13.48 9.19
CA TRP A 336 11.47 -12.32 9.47
C TRP A 336 9.99 -12.65 9.66
N ALA A 337 9.41 -13.59 8.89
CA ALA A 337 7.98 -13.88 9.01
C ALA A 337 7.56 -14.34 10.42
N PRO A 338 8.32 -15.17 11.17
CA PRO A 338 8.00 -15.49 12.55
C PRO A 338 7.97 -14.29 13.49
N LEU A 339 8.86 -13.29 13.25
CA LEU A 339 8.86 -12.05 14.04
C LEU A 339 7.65 -11.18 13.72
N PHE A 340 7.26 -11.09 12.45
CA PHE A 340 6.07 -10.33 12.05
C PHE A 340 4.81 -10.88 12.72
N GLU A 341 4.62 -12.19 12.73
CA GLU A 341 3.49 -12.84 13.40
C GLU A 341 3.57 -12.69 14.92
N LYS A 342 4.75 -12.91 15.51
CA LYS A 342 4.97 -12.83 16.96
C LYS A 342 4.66 -11.45 17.53
N TYR A 343 5.07 -10.39 16.82
CA TYR A 343 4.92 -9.02 17.30
C TYR A 343 3.73 -8.30 16.66
N GLY A 344 2.89 -9.01 15.93
CA GLY A 344 1.63 -8.48 15.41
C GLY A 344 1.80 -7.36 14.38
N VAL A 345 2.78 -7.49 13.46
CA VAL A 345 2.89 -6.59 12.30
C VAL A 345 1.58 -6.59 11.51
N ASP A 346 1.08 -5.43 11.12
CA ASP A 346 -0.22 -5.32 10.47
C ASP A 346 -0.12 -5.48 8.96
N LEU A 347 0.83 -4.77 8.32
CA LEU A 347 1.08 -4.80 6.89
C LEU A 347 2.55 -5.09 6.59
N VAL A 348 2.80 -5.94 5.59
CA VAL A 348 4.12 -6.16 4.98
C VAL A 348 4.01 -5.85 3.50
N LEU A 349 4.65 -4.76 3.07
CA LEU A 349 4.58 -4.20 1.73
C LEU A 349 5.87 -4.50 0.96
N GLN A 350 5.77 -5.17 -0.19
CA GLN A 350 6.88 -5.80 -0.88
C GLN A 350 6.83 -5.57 -2.40
N GLY A 351 7.97 -5.73 -3.08
CA GLY A 351 8.12 -5.60 -4.51
C GLY A 351 8.66 -6.87 -5.18
N HIS A 352 9.60 -6.70 -6.11
CA HIS A 352 10.38 -7.73 -6.80
C HIS A 352 9.61 -8.56 -7.82
N ASP A 353 8.42 -8.99 -7.51
CA ASP A 353 7.55 -9.70 -8.42
C ASP A 353 6.68 -8.68 -9.16
N HIS A 354 6.84 -8.63 -10.48
CA HIS A 354 6.11 -7.67 -11.31
C HIS A 354 4.69 -8.18 -11.59
N SER A 355 3.99 -8.52 -10.52
CA SER A 355 2.60 -8.94 -10.46
C SER A 355 2.05 -8.58 -9.07
N TYR A 356 0.75 -8.63 -8.90
CA TYR A 356 0.11 -8.39 -7.62
C TYR A 356 -0.21 -9.71 -6.92
N GLY A 357 0.06 -9.76 -5.63
CA GLY A 357 -0.39 -10.83 -4.76
C GLY A 357 -0.58 -10.38 -3.32
N ARG A 358 -1.68 -10.81 -2.72
CA ARG A 358 -1.98 -10.57 -1.32
C ARG A 358 -2.46 -11.84 -0.64
N GLY A 359 -2.07 -12.01 0.61
CA GLY A 359 -2.48 -13.16 1.40
C GLY A 359 -1.96 -13.11 2.83
N ASN A 360 -2.08 -14.24 3.51
CA ASN A 360 -1.70 -14.42 4.92
C ASN A 360 -1.27 -15.86 5.18
N GLN A 361 -0.71 -16.13 6.35
CA GLN A 361 -0.46 -17.52 6.78
C GLN A 361 -1.79 -18.26 7.04
N VAL A 362 -1.85 -19.53 6.61
CA VAL A 362 -3.06 -20.37 6.80
C VAL A 362 -3.41 -20.51 8.28
N ALA A 363 -2.43 -20.55 9.17
CA ALA A 363 -2.64 -20.62 10.62
C ALA A 363 -3.46 -19.45 11.19
N ALA A 364 -3.42 -18.29 10.52
CA ALA A 364 -4.15 -17.10 10.92
C ALA A 364 -5.59 -17.04 10.36
N ARG A 365 -5.97 -17.98 9.50
CA ARG A 365 -7.29 -18.01 8.89
C ARG A 365 -8.40 -18.22 9.91
N LYS A 366 -9.45 -17.41 9.84
CA LYS A 366 -10.68 -17.54 10.64
C LYS A 366 -11.84 -17.99 9.76
N SER A 367 -11.94 -17.45 8.54
CA SER A 367 -12.93 -17.84 7.52
C SER A 367 -12.34 -17.64 6.12
N THR A 368 -13.14 -17.82 5.08
CA THR A 368 -12.71 -17.51 3.71
C THR A 368 -12.46 -16.02 3.49
N THR A 369 -13.06 -15.15 4.30
CA THR A 369 -13.03 -13.70 4.16
C THR A 369 -12.35 -12.99 5.33
N VAL A 370 -11.98 -13.72 6.39
CA VAL A 370 -11.39 -13.15 7.62
C VAL A 370 -10.16 -13.92 8.07
N HIS A 371 -9.13 -13.20 8.46
CA HIS A 371 -7.97 -13.71 9.18
C HIS A 371 -7.55 -12.75 10.31
N ASN A 372 -6.63 -13.17 11.17
CA ASN A 372 -6.09 -12.32 12.23
C ASN A 372 -4.55 -12.24 12.20
N GLY A 373 -3.93 -12.68 11.13
CA GLY A 373 -2.48 -12.59 10.91
C GLY A 373 -2.06 -11.34 10.15
N VAL A 374 -0.80 -11.32 9.78
CA VAL A 374 -0.18 -10.30 8.94
C VAL A 374 -0.79 -10.31 7.55
N ALA A 375 -1.04 -9.12 6.98
CA ALA A 375 -1.37 -8.99 5.57
C ALA A 375 -0.08 -8.78 4.76
N TYR A 376 0.32 -9.77 3.98
CA TYR A 376 1.46 -9.69 3.06
C TYR A 376 0.99 -9.22 1.70
N VAL A 377 1.63 -8.20 1.16
CA VAL A 377 1.29 -7.62 -0.16
C VAL A 377 2.55 -7.53 -1.01
N VAL A 378 2.44 -7.97 -2.25
CA VAL A 378 3.42 -7.78 -3.33
C VAL A 378 2.76 -6.96 -4.42
N SER A 379 3.42 -5.92 -4.94
CA SER A 379 2.84 -5.06 -5.97
C SER A 379 3.85 -4.61 -7.01
N VAL A 380 3.36 -4.08 -8.13
CA VAL A 380 4.12 -3.51 -9.24
C VAL A 380 3.45 -2.24 -9.74
N SER A 381 4.23 -1.16 -9.89
CA SER A 381 3.77 0.12 -10.41
C SER A 381 4.39 0.47 -11.77
N GLY A 382 5.50 -0.15 -12.13
CA GLY A 382 6.21 0.00 -13.39
C GLY A 382 5.61 -0.79 -14.55
N GLY A 383 6.23 -0.62 -15.72
CA GLY A 383 5.74 -1.21 -16.97
C GLY A 383 6.22 -2.63 -17.25
N LYS A 384 7.11 -3.20 -16.44
CA LYS A 384 7.59 -4.59 -16.59
C LYS A 384 6.64 -5.53 -15.84
N MET A 385 6.23 -6.62 -16.47
CA MET A 385 5.19 -7.49 -15.96
C MET A 385 5.59 -8.95 -16.03
N TYR A 386 5.22 -9.73 -15.02
CA TYR A 386 5.45 -11.17 -14.96
C TYR A 386 4.14 -11.96 -14.83
N ALA A 387 4.17 -13.20 -15.31
CA ALA A 387 3.08 -14.13 -15.13
C ALA A 387 3.05 -14.70 -13.70
N LEU A 388 1.86 -14.95 -13.19
CA LEU A 388 1.65 -15.57 -11.89
C LEU A 388 2.08 -17.04 -11.87
N ASN A 389 2.50 -17.52 -10.71
CA ASN A 389 2.85 -18.93 -10.44
C ASN A 389 1.69 -19.72 -9.79
N ASN A 390 0.44 -19.29 -9.96
CA ASN A 390 -0.75 -19.91 -9.39
C ASN A 390 -0.74 -20.05 -7.85
N GLY A 391 0.04 -19.25 -7.15
CA GLY A 391 0.13 -19.25 -5.70
C GLY A 391 0.93 -20.41 -5.09
N GLU A 392 1.66 -21.17 -5.87
CA GLU A 392 2.42 -22.34 -5.40
C GLU A 392 3.43 -22.01 -4.31
N ASN A 393 4.11 -20.86 -4.41
CA ASN A 393 5.05 -20.43 -3.38
C ASN A 393 4.34 -20.06 -2.06
N TRP A 394 3.11 -19.59 -2.12
CA TRP A 394 2.28 -19.33 -0.93
C TRP A 394 1.87 -20.64 -0.27
N THR A 395 1.17 -21.50 -1.00
CA THR A 395 0.60 -22.75 -0.46
C THR A 395 1.67 -23.72 -0.01
N GLY A 396 2.78 -23.83 -0.75
CA GLY A 396 3.93 -24.66 -0.39
C GLY A 396 4.68 -24.19 0.87
N ASN A 397 4.43 -22.98 1.34
CA ASN A 397 5.05 -22.39 2.54
C ASN A 397 4.02 -22.05 3.65
N GLY A 398 2.87 -22.71 3.66
CA GLY A 398 1.87 -22.57 4.73
C GLY A 398 1.10 -21.25 4.71
N ALA A 399 1.04 -20.58 3.56
CA ALA A 399 0.28 -19.37 3.36
C ALA A 399 -0.83 -19.57 2.32
N GLU A 400 -1.81 -18.69 2.32
CA GLU A 400 -2.88 -18.66 1.33
C GLU A 400 -2.89 -17.34 0.57
N VAL A 401 -3.19 -17.41 -0.71
CA VAL A 401 -3.41 -16.26 -1.57
C VAL A 401 -4.86 -15.85 -1.49
N ARG A 402 -5.12 -14.56 -1.28
CA ARG A 402 -6.48 -14.00 -1.25
C ARG A 402 -6.82 -13.21 -2.50
N SER A 403 -5.84 -12.52 -3.09
CA SER A 403 -6.03 -11.75 -4.31
C SER A 403 -4.76 -11.77 -5.15
N THR A 404 -4.91 -11.79 -6.48
CA THR A 404 -3.79 -11.73 -7.43
C THR A 404 -4.17 -10.95 -8.68
N SER A 405 -3.16 -10.35 -9.34
CA SER A 405 -3.30 -9.79 -10.67
C SER A 405 -1.96 -9.85 -11.42
N GLN A 406 -2.03 -9.95 -12.75
CA GLN A 406 -0.88 -9.95 -13.64
C GLN A 406 -1.13 -9.06 -14.87
N ASN A 407 -0.05 -8.72 -15.59
CA ASN A 407 -0.14 -7.88 -16.79
C ASN A 407 -0.77 -6.51 -16.51
N THR A 408 -0.42 -5.90 -15.39
CA THR A 408 -1.03 -4.67 -14.90
C THR A 408 -0.06 -3.81 -14.12
N GLN A 409 -0.38 -2.52 -14.00
CA GLN A 409 0.23 -1.57 -13.10
C GLN A 409 -0.77 -1.22 -12.00
N LEU A 410 -0.33 -1.22 -10.75
CA LEU A 410 -1.17 -0.88 -9.60
C LEU A 410 -0.51 0.18 -8.73
N TYR A 411 -1.34 0.78 -7.90
CA TYR A 411 -0.96 1.57 -6.74
C TYR A 411 -1.91 1.22 -5.59
N GLN A 412 -1.47 1.46 -4.37
CA GLN A 412 -2.27 1.14 -3.20
C GLN A 412 -2.46 2.40 -2.36
N LEU A 413 -3.66 2.52 -1.82
CA LEU A 413 -4.11 3.60 -0.95
C LEU A 413 -4.39 3.00 0.43
N ILE A 414 -3.74 3.55 1.44
CA ILE A 414 -3.89 3.07 2.80
C ILE A 414 -4.35 4.23 3.69
N ASP A 415 -5.53 4.08 4.27
CA ASP A 415 -6.10 5.04 5.20
C ASP A 415 -5.98 4.49 6.62
N VAL A 416 -5.33 5.23 7.51
CA VAL A 416 -5.08 4.85 8.90
C VAL A 416 -5.98 5.68 9.80
N ALA A 417 -6.80 5.01 10.59
CA ALA A 417 -7.58 5.56 11.67
C ALA A 417 -7.17 4.95 13.01
N GLU A 418 -7.78 5.40 14.12
CA GLU A 418 -7.38 4.97 15.46
C GLU A 418 -7.44 3.45 15.62
N ASP A 419 -8.54 2.83 15.19
CA ASP A 419 -8.80 1.39 15.35
C ASP A 419 -8.87 0.62 14.04
N THR A 420 -8.63 1.29 12.91
CA THR A 420 -8.73 0.65 11.60
C THR A 420 -7.62 1.09 10.65
N ILE A 421 -7.21 0.15 9.79
CA ILE A 421 -6.49 0.43 8.55
C ILE A 421 -7.35 -0.07 7.40
N THR A 422 -7.67 0.82 6.45
CA THR A 422 -8.30 0.45 5.19
C THR A 422 -7.24 0.40 4.10
N PHE A 423 -7.15 -0.71 3.42
CA PHE A 423 -6.25 -0.92 2.29
C PHE A 423 -7.06 -1.07 1.01
N GLU A 424 -6.67 -0.36 -0.03
CA GLU A 424 -7.27 -0.44 -1.36
C GLU A 424 -6.17 -0.52 -2.42
N ALA A 425 -6.24 -1.53 -3.31
CA ALA A 425 -5.40 -1.61 -4.50
C ALA A 425 -6.21 -1.22 -5.74
N ARG A 426 -5.64 -0.34 -6.56
CA ARG A 426 -6.25 0.12 -7.80
C ARG A 426 -5.32 -0.08 -8.99
N TYR A 427 -5.92 -0.32 -10.14
CA TYR A 427 -5.23 -0.29 -11.42
C TYR A 427 -4.83 1.14 -11.80
N ALA A 428 -3.84 1.29 -12.66
CA ALA A 428 -3.36 2.58 -13.15
C ALA A 428 -4.44 3.47 -13.82
N ASN A 429 -5.60 2.91 -14.17
CA ASN A 429 -6.75 3.65 -14.69
C ASN A 429 -7.75 4.10 -13.60
N GLY A 430 -7.45 3.81 -12.32
CA GLY A 430 -8.29 4.16 -11.17
C GLY A 430 -9.33 3.09 -10.79
N GLU A 431 -9.49 2.02 -11.57
CA GLU A 431 -10.42 0.95 -11.22
C GLU A 431 -9.96 0.19 -9.99
N HIS A 432 -10.90 -0.11 -9.10
CA HIS A 432 -10.65 -0.93 -7.91
C HIS A 432 -10.30 -2.37 -8.31
N HIS A 433 -9.30 -2.93 -7.66
CA HIS A 433 -8.89 -4.31 -7.82
C HIS A 433 -9.12 -5.14 -6.56
N ASP A 434 -8.66 -4.66 -5.41
CA ASP A 434 -8.61 -5.43 -4.17
C ASP A 434 -8.73 -4.51 -2.97
N GLY A 435 -9.18 -5.04 -1.82
CA GLY A 435 -9.27 -4.27 -0.60
C GLY A 435 -9.52 -5.12 0.63
N PHE A 436 -9.14 -4.58 1.78
CA PHE A 436 -9.42 -5.16 3.08
C PHE A 436 -9.40 -4.10 4.17
N LEU A 437 -10.03 -4.43 5.29
CA LEU A 437 -10.08 -3.62 6.50
C LEU A 437 -9.42 -4.39 7.65
N ILE A 438 -8.41 -3.80 8.27
CA ILE A 438 -7.86 -4.27 9.53
C ILE A 438 -8.58 -3.52 10.65
N ARG A 439 -9.12 -4.25 11.64
CA ARG A 439 -9.58 -3.70 12.92
C ARG A 439 -8.64 -4.19 14.01
N LYS A 440 -8.25 -3.32 14.94
CA LYS A 440 -7.34 -3.65 16.04
C LYS A 440 -7.81 -2.96 17.32
N ASN A 441 -8.06 -3.73 18.35
CA ASN A 441 -8.44 -3.19 19.66
C ASN A 441 -7.20 -2.78 20.49
N ASP A 442 -7.44 -2.18 21.67
CA ASP A 442 -6.37 -1.73 22.56
C ASP A 442 -5.57 -2.87 23.21
N LYS A 443 -6.06 -4.11 23.13
CA LYS A 443 -5.33 -5.31 23.57
C LYS A 443 -4.38 -5.84 22.49
N GLY A 444 -4.38 -5.23 21.30
CA GLY A 444 -3.60 -5.67 20.14
C GLY A 444 -4.22 -6.86 19.41
N GLU A 445 -5.43 -7.30 19.77
CA GLU A 445 -6.17 -8.29 19.00
C GLU A 445 -6.68 -7.64 17.72
N ARG A 446 -6.66 -8.38 16.61
CA ARG A 446 -7.08 -7.86 15.31
C ARG A 446 -7.90 -8.84 14.49
N THR A 447 -8.65 -8.27 13.55
CA THR A 447 -9.27 -8.98 12.43
C THR A 447 -8.92 -8.25 11.13
N VAL A 448 -8.75 -9.01 10.07
CA VAL A 448 -8.56 -8.51 8.70
C VAL A 448 -9.70 -9.06 7.87
N ASN A 449 -10.57 -8.17 7.41
CA ASN A 449 -11.79 -8.49 6.67
C ASN A 449 -11.63 -8.09 5.21
N GLU A 450 -12.02 -8.95 4.28
CA GLU A 450 -12.05 -8.62 2.85
C GLU A 450 -13.05 -7.50 2.58
N ILE A 451 -12.66 -6.51 1.76
CA ILE A 451 -13.56 -5.52 1.18
C ILE A 451 -13.72 -5.88 -0.29
N ARG A 452 -14.93 -6.22 -0.69
CA ARG A 452 -15.29 -6.37 -2.09
C ARG A 452 -16.01 -5.11 -2.53
N THR A 453 -15.84 -4.70 -3.78
CA THR A 453 -16.32 -3.43 -4.35
C THR A 453 -17.72 -2.99 -3.90
N ALA A 454 -17.92 -1.69 -3.87
CA ALA A 454 -19.03 -0.79 -3.55
C ALA A 454 -20.44 -1.33 -3.20
N GLU A 455 -20.77 -2.56 -3.51
CA GLU A 455 -22.07 -3.19 -3.24
C GLU A 455 -21.96 -4.34 -2.24
N ASN A 456 -20.80 -4.58 -1.66
CA ASN A 456 -20.55 -5.81 -0.96
C ASN A 456 -19.99 -5.65 0.44
N THR A 457 -20.88 -5.79 1.31
CA THR A 457 -20.71 -6.63 2.49
C THR A 457 -19.89 -7.86 2.15
N VAL A 458 -18.83 -8.01 2.86
CA VAL A 458 -18.00 -9.19 2.97
C VAL A 458 -18.92 -10.41 3.06
N GLY A 459 -18.68 -11.43 2.23
CA GLY A 459 -19.38 -12.70 2.38
C GLY A 459 -18.96 -13.37 3.66
N GLU A 460 -19.63 -13.04 4.75
CA GLU A 460 -19.30 -13.54 6.05
C GLU A 460 -19.67 -14.97 6.23
N GLN A 461 -18.90 -15.62 7.05
CA GLN A 461 -19.16 -17.00 7.41
C GLN A 461 -19.39 -17.10 8.90
N VAL A 462 -20.50 -17.72 9.25
CA VAL A 462 -20.69 -18.25 10.59
C VAL A 462 -19.92 -19.56 10.65
N THR A 463 -18.96 -19.64 11.55
CA THR A 463 -18.29 -20.90 11.87
C THR A 463 -18.93 -21.54 13.08
N VAL A 464 -18.94 -22.86 13.11
CA VAL A 464 -19.44 -23.67 14.24
C VAL A 464 -18.38 -24.65 14.68
N ASP A 465 -18.29 -24.90 15.99
CA ASP A 465 -17.34 -25.86 16.55
C ASP A 465 -17.75 -27.31 16.31
N LYS A 466 -19.03 -27.55 16.02
CA LYS A 466 -19.60 -28.90 15.78
C LYS A 466 -20.67 -28.87 14.72
N THR A 467 -20.63 -29.81 13.79
CA THR A 467 -21.66 -30.03 12.76
C THR A 467 -22.58 -31.22 13.06
N SER A 468 -22.36 -31.95 14.17
CA SER A 468 -23.19 -33.05 14.65
C SER A 468 -23.39 -32.92 16.15
N VAL A 469 -24.63 -32.81 16.60
CA VAL A 469 -24.97 -32.45 17.99
C VAL A 469 -26.18 -33.21 18.50
N ARG A 470 -26.35 -33.29 19.82
CA ARG A 470 -27.55 -33.81 20.50
C ARG A 470 -28.47 -32.65 20.89
N ARG A 471 -29.75 -32.98 21.13
CA ARG A 471 -30.66 -32.00 21.77
C ARG A 471 -30.08 -31.50 23.07
N ALA A 472 -30.28 -30.23 23.34
CA ALA A 472 -29.76 -29.54 24.51
C ALA A 472 -28.24 -29.44 24.64
N GLU A 473 -27.50 -29.95 23.67
CA GLU A 473 -26.05 -29.74 23.56
C GLU A 473 -25.76 -28.29 23.18
N GLN A 474 -24.59 -27.81 23.52
CA GLN A 474 -24.12 -26.47 23.16
C GLN A 474 -23.26 -26.50 21.91
N VAL A 475 -23.48 -25.51 21.03
CA VAL A 475 -22.68 -25.25 19.84
C VAL A 475 -22.13 -23.84 19.95
N LYS A 476 -20.82 -23.72 19.89
CA LYS A 476 -20.15 -22.41 19.81
C LYS A 476 -20.17 -21.93 18.37
N ILE A 477 -20.65 -20.70 18.17
CA ILE A 477 -20.60 -20.01 16.89
C ILE A 477 -19.63 -18.84 16.94
N SER A 478 -19.02 -18.52 15.82
CA SER A 478 -18.25 -17.30 15.61
C SER A 478 -18.57 -16.74 14.23
N ALA A 479 -18.86 -15.45 14.17
CA ALA A 479 -19.12 -14.71 12.96
C ALA A 479 -18.36 -13.39 12.99
N TYR A 480 -18.06 -12.84 11.81
CA TYR A 480 -17.20 -11.68 11.66
C TYR A 480 -17.79 -10.70 10.65
N GLY A 481 -17.27 -9.45 10.63
CA GLY A 481 -17.54 -8.45 9.60
C GLY A 481 -18.70 -7.52 9.93
N TYR A 482 -19.19 -7.55 11.16
CA TYR A 482 -20.16 -6.60 11.66
C TYR A 482 -19.51 -5.27 12.02
N ASP A 483 -20.31 -4.22 12.08
CA ASP A 483 -19.83 -2.98 12.67
C ASP A 483 -19.73 -3.11 14.21
N PRO A 484 -18.71 -2.52 14.85
CA PRO A 484 -18.59 -2.55 16.30
C PRO A 484 -19.86 -2.06 17.00
N GLY A 485 -20.38 -2.89 17.90
CA GLY A 485 -21.63 -2.61 18.61
C GLY A 485 -22.91 -2.90 17.82
N GLU A 486 -22.82 -3.37 16.58
CA GLU A 486 -23.99 -3.76 15.78
C GLU A 486 -24.78 -4.86 16.48
N LYS A 487 -26.11 -4.71 16.48
CA LYS A 487 -27.02 -5.67 17.10
C LYS A 487 -27.38 -6.77 16.12
N VAL A 488 -27.07 -8.01 16.47
CA VAL A 488 -27.25 -9.20 15.64
C VAL A 488 -28.26 -10.14 16.31
N ALA A 489 -29.34 -10.48 15.61
CA ALA A 489 -30.29 -11.49 16.06
C ALA A 489 -29.77 -12.88 15.69
N VAL A 490 -29.74 -13.78 16.68
CA VAL A 490 -29.28 -15.17 16.54
C VAL A 490 -30.47 -16.11 16.50
N TRP A 491 -30.60 -16.84 15.41
CA TRP A 491 -31.72 -17.76 15.18
C TRP A 491 -31.24 -19.19 15.00
N TRP A 492 -31.99 -20.16 15.50
CA TRP A 492 -31.90 -21.58 15.16
C TRP A 492 -32.98 -21.90 14.12
N ARG A 493 -32.61 -22.31 12.92
CA ARG A 493 -33.53 -22.57 11.80
C ARG A 493 -33.33 -23.96 11.22
N GLU A 494 -34.40 -24.62 10.80
CA GLU A 494 -34.34 -25.81 9.95
C GLU A 494 -33.72 -25.44 8.61
N ARG A 495 -32.82 -26.25 8.09
CA ARG A 495 -32.19 -26.01 6.79
C ARG A 495 -33.20 -26.22 5.68
N ASP A 496 -33.41 -25.20 4.87
CA ASP A 496 -34.28 -25.25 3.71
C ASP A 496 -33.44 -25.60 2.47
N ASP A 497 -33.51 -26.85 1.99
CA ASP A 497 -32.74 -27.33 0.84
C ASP A 497 -33.20 -26.72 -0.49
N ASP A 498 -34.39 -26.12 -0.56
CA ASP A 498 -34.90 -25.48 -1.78
C ASP A 498 -34.30 -24.08 -2.02
N ALA A 499 -33.87 -23.37 -0.98
CA ALA A 499 -33.19 -22.09 -1.11
C ALA A 499 -31.78 -22.19 -1.74
N ALA A 500 -31.15 -23.35 -1.65
CA ALA A 500 -29.83 -23.61 -2.24
C ALA A 500 -29.87 -23.84 -3.77
N ARG A 501 -31.03 -24.11 -4.35
CA ARG A 501 -31.20 -24.41 -5.79
C ARG A 501 -31.52 -23.21 -6.67
N HIS A 502 -31.89 -22.08 -6.06
CA HIS A 502 -32.24 -20.86 -6.79
C HIS A 502 -31.32 -19.72 -6.33
N GLY A 503 -30.21 -19.55 -7.02
CA GLY A 503 -29.28 -18.44 -6.82
C GLY A 503 -30.02 -17.10 -7.01
N GLY A 504 -29.97 -16.24 -5.97
CA GLY A 504 -30.35 -14.84 -6.07
C GLY A 504 -31.86 -14.59 -6.05
N GLY A 505 -32.48 -14.61 -4.91
CA GLY A 505 -33.81 -14.09 -4.69
C GLY A 505 -33.92 -13.44 -3.33
N ASN A 506 -34.47 -12.23 -3.26
CA ASN A 506 -34.96 -11.58 -2.04
C ASN A 506 -35.98 -12.53 -1.37
N GLY A 507 -35.49 -13.59 -0.77
CA GLY A 507 -36.31 -14.57 -0.08
C GLY A 507 -36.74 -14.04 1.28
N ASN A 508 -37.98 -13.67 1.40
CA ASN A 508 -38.70 -13.67 2.66
C ASN A 508 -38.69 -15.12 3.20
N GLY A 509 -37.48 -15.54 3.71
CA GLY A 509 -37.24 -16.90 4.20
C GLY A 509 -38.16 -17.23 5.33
N GLY A 510 -38.88 -18.36 5.17
CA GLY A 510 -39.96 -18.88 5.98
C GLY A 510 -39.79 -18.70 7.48
N ARG A 511 -40.93 -18.43 8.12
CA ARG A 511 -41.13 -18.10 9.54
C ARG A 511 -40.84 -19.24 10.55
N ASN A 512 -40.09 -20.27 10.19
CA ASN A 512 -39.85 -21.43 11.06
C ASN A 512 -38.45 -21.42 11.69
N GLY A 513 -38.18 -20.46 12.56
CA GLY A 513 -36.96 -20.41 13.37
C GLY A 513 -37.23 -20.10 14.84
N THR A 514 -36.40 -20.57 15.71
CA THR A 514 -36.41 -20.19 17.13
C THR A 514 -35.39 -19.08 17.33
N LEU A 515 -35.85 -17.89 17.73
CA LEU A 515 -34.94 -16.82 18.15
C LEU A 515 -34.23 -17.27 19.43
N ILE A 516 -32.91 -17.29 19.41
CA ILE A 516 -32.06 -17.64 20.55
C ILE A 516 -31.82 -16.40 21.39
N GLY A 517 -31.45 -15.29 20.75
CA GLY A 517 -31.14 -14.04 21.43
C GLY A 517 -30.69 -12.95 20.50
N TYR A 518 -30.16 -11.88 21.10
CA TYR A 518 -29.51 -10.78 20.43
C TYR A 518 -28.14 -10.60 21.02
N GLU A 519 -27.14 -10.57 20.16
CA GLU A 519 -25.76 -10.29 20.52
C GLU A 519 -25.33 -8.94 19.96
N LYS A 520 -24.29 -8.37 20.55
CA LYS A 520 -23.61 -7.20 19.99
C LYS A 520 -22.24 -7.61 19.48
N ALA A 521 -21.92 -7.18 18.28
CA ALA A 521 -20.58 -7.33 17.77
C ALA A 521 -19.58 -6.57 18.66
N ASP A 522 -18.44 -7.20 18.92
CA ASP A 522 -17.37 -6.59 19.70
C ASP A 522 -16.61 -5.51 18.90
N GLU A 523 -15.55 -4.94 19.50
CA GLU A 523 -14.72 -3.89 18.91
C GLU A 523 -14.03 -4.32 17.60
N LEU A 524 -13.90 -5.64 17.37
CA LEU A 524 -13.33 -6.21 16.16
C LEU A 524 -14.40 -6.58 15.10
N GLY A 525 -15.66 -6.26 15.34
CA GLY A 525 -16.79 -6.65 14.48
C GLY A 525 -17.07 -8.15 14.52
N ARG A 526 -16.82 -8.78 15.67
CA ARG A 526 -16.96 -10.22 15.88
C ARG A 526 -18.18 -10.51 16.76
N VAL A 527 -18.95 -11.54 16.41
CA VAL A 527 -20.03 -12.11 17.24
C VAL A 527 -19.63 -13.52 17.63
N GLU A 528 -19.48 -13.79 18.94
CA GLU A 528 -19.25 -15.12 19.49
C GLU A 528 -20.39 -15.46 20.45
N GLU A 529 -21.07 -16.58 20.22
CA GLU A 529 -22.18 -17.03 21.04
C GLU A 529 -22.17 -18.55 21.24
N THR A 530 -22.69 -19.01 22.37
CA THR A 530 -22.89 -20.42 22.65
C THR A 530 -24.37 -20.77 22.58
N VAL A 531 -24.79 -21.27 21.45
CA VAL A 531 -26.19 -21.61 21.16
C VAL A 531 -26.52 -22.98 21.75
N ARG A 532 -27.58 -23.06 22.56
CA ARG A 532 -28.09 -24.35 23.00
C ARG A 532 -29.09 -24.90 22.00
N VAL A 533 -28.85 -26.13 21.51
CA VAL A 533 -29.75 -26.83 20.58
C VAL A 533 -31.15 -26.95 21.20
N PRO A 534 -32.19 -26.40 20.55
CA PRO A 534 -33.55 -26.45 21.09
C PRO A 534 -34.05 -27.89 21.30
N SER A 535 -34.82 -28.08 22.36
CA SER A 535 -35.46 -29.39 22.65
C SER A 535 -36.45 -29.80 21.58
N SER A 536 -37.00 -28.81 20.83
CA SER A 536 -37.92 -29.01 19.68
C SER A 536 -37.21 -29.48 18.42
N ALA A 537 -35.88 -29.38 18.31
CA ALA A 537 -35.14 -29.83 17.16
C ALA A 537 -35.36 -31.33 16.90
N LYS A 538 -35.72 -31.69 15.67
CA LYS A 538 -36.00 -33.08 15.26
C LYS A 538 -34.69 -33.82 15.03
N ARG A 539 -34.68 -35.09 15.39
CA ARG A 539 -33.52 -35.99 15.16
C ARG A 539 -33.45 -36.35 13.69
N GLY A 540 -32.26 -36.33 13.13
CA GLY A 540 -32.00 -36.62 11.73
C GLY A 540 -32.11 -35.40 10.80
N ASP A 541 -32.74 -34.32 11.25
CA ASP A 541 -32.87 -33.09 10.44
C ASP A 541 -31.60 -32.22 10.57
N ALA A 542 -31.35 -31.45 9.52
CA ALA A 542 -30.28 -30.46 9.45
C ALA A 542 -30.80 -29.07 9.81
N TYR A 543 -30.04 -28.36 10.61
CA TYR A 543 -30.34 -27.02 11.05
C TYR A 543 -29.18 -26.07 10.70
N VAL A 544 -29.42 -24.79 10.77
CA VAL A 544 -28.40 -23.73 10.66
C VAL A 544 -28.60 -22.73 11.79
N VAL A 545 -27.52 -22.16 12.28
CA VAL A 545 -27.58 -20.93 13.05
C VAL A 545 -27.58 -19.78 12.05
N TYR A 546 -28.63 -18.98 12.10
CA TYR A 546 -28.83 -17.84 11.20
C TYR A 546 -28.66 -16.56 11.99
N LEU A 547 -27.79 -15.69 11.50
CA LEU A 547 -27.53 -14.38 12.06
C LEU A 547 -28.16 -13.31 11.16
N ASP A 548 -28.89 -12.40 11.77
CA ASP A 548 -29.67 -11.36 11.08
C ASP A 548 -29.39 -10.00 11.73
N SER A 549 -28.78 -9.09 10.99
CA SER A 549 -28.55 -7.72 11.38
C SER A 549 -29.07 -6.74 10.34
N GLU A 550 -28.91 -5.45 10.60
CA GLU A 550 -29.31 -4.40 9.65
C GLU A 550 -28.57 -4.53 8.31
N HIS A 551 -27.28 -4.86 8.38
CA HIS A 551 -26.40 -4.90 7.21
C HIS A 551 -26.25 -6.30 6.60
N GLN A 552 -26.52 -7.37 7.38
CA GLN A 552 -26.15 -8.71 6.97
C GLN A 552 -27.14 -9.79 7.43
N LYS A 553 -27.27 -10.84 6.57
CA LYS A 553 -28.03 -12.05 6.85
C LYS A 553 -27.25 -13.27 6.40
N ILE A 554 -26.71 -14.01 7.36
CA ILE A 554 -25.82 -15.16 7.10
C ILE A 554 -26.23 -16.40 7.89
N ALA A 555 -25.90 -17.57 7.32
CA ALA A 555 -26.19 -18.86 7.92
C ALA A 555 -24.89 -19.67 8.15
N SER A 556 -24.87 -20.44 9.22
CA SER A 556 -23.79 -21.39 9.51
C SER A 556 -23.78 -22.56 8.50
N PRO A 557 -22.69 -23.36 8.46
CA PRO A 557 -22.76 -24.73 7.95
C PRO A 557 -23.91 -25.51 8.60
N ALA A 558 -24.41 -26.52 7.89
CA ALA A 558 -25.49 -27.38 8.40
C ALA A 558 -25.04 -28.14 9.66
N ILE A 559 -25.91 -28.17 10.67
CA ILE A 559 -25.75 -28.87 11.93
C ILE A 559 -26.79 -29.99 11.99
N THR A 560 -26.36 -31.23 12.05
CA THR A 560 -27.25 -32.40 12.12
C THR A 560 -27.53 -32.77 13.57
N VAL A 561 -28.83 -32.91 13.92
CA VAL A 561 -29.21 -33.34 15.26
C VAL A 561 -29.23 -34.87 15.34
N THR A 562 -28.32 -35.43 16.13
CA THR A 562 -28.12 -36.87 16.29
C THR A 562 -28.92 -37.44 17.48
N ARG A 563 -28.81 -38.76 17.68
CA ARG A 563 -29.50 -39.48 18.78
C ARG A 563 -28.92 -39.17 20.15
#